data_497df07ec7dd1aff62b3055dcbaea2f1
#
_entry.id   497df07ec7dd1aff62b3055dcbaea2f1
#
_cell.length_a   1.000
_cell.length_b   1.000
_cell.length_c   1.000
_cell.angle_alpha   90.00
_cell.angle_beta   90.00
_cell.angle_gamma   90.00
#
_symmetry.space_group_name_H-M   'P 1'
#
loop_
_entity.id
_entity.type
_entity.pdbx_description
1 polymer ?
#
loop_
_entity_poly.entity_id
_entity_poly.type
_entity_poly.pdbx_seq_one_letter_code
_entity_poly.pdbx_strand_id
1 'polypeptide(L)'
;MNWIELTKEDQLDQIKSESFNHPVLIFKHSTRCSISSMALNRLERSWNPQELEGLKIYYLDLIQYRPISNRIAEVFQVDHESPQILIISDGKSVYNNSHMGISYHEVKRIFESFMPA
;
A
#
# COMPACT_ATOMS: atom_id res chain seq x y z
N MET A 1 0.76 10.00 9.85
CA MET A 1 0.93 8.58 9.55
C MET A 1 2.43 8.28 9.43
N ASN A 2 2.83 7.11 9.86
CA ASN A 2 4.24 6.74 9.85
C ASN A 2 4.60 5.97 8.57
N TRP A 3 4.56 6.66 7.44
CA TRP A 3 4.91 6.05 6.16
C TRP A 3 6.40 5.69 6.13
N ILE A 4 6.68 4.48 5.67
CA ILE A 4 8.04 4.04 5.37
C ILE A 4 8.25 4.30 3.88
N GLU A 5 9.23 5.11 3.53
CA GLU A 5 9.48 5.43 2.12
C GLU A 5 10.08 4.24 1.38
N LEU A 6 9.47 3.92 0.25
CA LEU A 6 9.93 2.83 -0.63
C LEU A 6 10.83 3.44 -1.70
N THR A 7 12.13 3.29 -1.54
CA THR A 7 13.13 3.94 -2.38
C THR A 7 14.12 2.99 -3.04
N LYS A 8 14.09 1.71 -2.67
CA LYS A 8 15.01 0.71 -3.19
C LYS A 8 14.24 -0.56 -3.56
N GLU A 9 14.65 -1.21 -4.65
CA GLU A 9 14.00 -2.44 -5.09
C GLU A 9 14.12 -3.58 -4.09
N ASP A 10 15.24 -3.67 -3.34
CA ASP A 10 15.43 -4.73 -2.36
C ASP A 10 14.45 -4.65 -1.19
N GLN A 11 13.82 -3.48 -0.97
CA GLN A 11 12.75 -3.37 0.03
C GLN A 11 11.54 -4.24 -0.33
N LEU A 12 11.36 -4.56 -1.62
CA LEU A 12 10.25 -5.43 -2.03
C LEU A 12 10.43 -6.86 -1.50
N ASP A 13 11.68 -7.35 -1.46
CA ASP A 13 11.96 -8.65 -0.86
C ASP A 13 11.68 -8.62 0.64
N GLN A 14 12.02 -7.51 1.30
CA GLN A 14 11.76 -7.30 2.71
C GLN A 14 10.24 -7.27 2.97
N ILE A 15 9.49 -6.55 2.15
CA ILE A 15 8.03 -6.46 2.26
C ILE A 15 7.41 -7.85 2.12
N LYS A 16 7.86 -8.60 1.13
CA LYS A 16 7.35 -9.95 0.89
C LYS A 16 7.61 -10.86 2.09
N SER A 17 8.81 -10.79 2.66
CA SER A 17 9.19 -11.55 3.84
C SER A 17 8.35 -11.15 5.06
N GLU A 18 8.21 -9.85 5.32
CA GLU A 18 7.44 -9.34 6.45
C GLU A 18 5.96 -9.73 6.36
N SER A 19 5.43 -9.83 5.13
CA SER A 19 4.01 -10.12 4.90
C SER A 19 3.58 -11.51 5.37
N PHE A 20 4.54 -12.40 5.67
CA PHE A 20 4.24 -13.69 6.27
C PHE A 20 3.94 -13.59 7.76
N ASN A 21 4.33 -12.49 8.39
CA ASN A 21 4.13 -12.27 9.82
C ASN A 21 2.98 -11.31 10.12
N HIS A 22 2.76 -10.34 9.21
CA HIS A 22 1.69 -9.34 9.36
C HIS A 22 1.40 -8.74 7.98
N PRO A 23 0.19 -8.24 7.75
CA PRO A 23 -0.11 -7.55 6.49
C PRO A 23 0.74 -6.30 6.31
N VAL A 24 1.02 -5.97 5.06
CA VAL A 24 1.79 -4.77 4.68
C VAL A 24 0.99 -4.02 3.64
N LEU A 25 0.89 -2.70 3.79
CA LEU A 25 0.21 -1.84 2.83
C LEU A 25 1.23 -1.06 2.02
N ILE A 26 1.02 -0.99 0.70
CA ILE A 26 1.81 -0.16 -0.20
C ILE A 26 0.88 0.86 -0.84
N PHE A 27 1.23 2.14 -0.76
CA PHE A 27 0.52 3.21 -1.45
C PHE A 27 1.40 3.77 -2.55
N LYS A 28 0.93 3.67 -3.79
CA LYS A 28 1.61 4.25 -4.95
C LYS A 28 1.01 5.62 -5.20
N HIS A 29 1.82 6.65 -5.02
CA HIS A 29 1.38 8.04 -5.13
C HIS A 29 2.07 8.75 -6.29
N SER A 30 1.27 9.48 -7.07
CA SER A 30 1.78 10.41 -8.09
C SER A 30 1.72 11.83 -7.55
N THR A 31 2.88 12.43 -7.31
CA THR A 31 2.96 13.78 -6.75
C THR A 31 2.45 14.87 -7.70
N ARG A 32 2.26 14.51 -8.97
CA ARG A 32 1.77 15.44 -10.00
C ARG A 32 0.30 15.27 -10.34
N CYS A 33 -0.38 14.36 -9.65
CA CYS A 33 -1.78 14.04 -9.94
C CYS A 33 -2.67 14.47 -8.78
N SER A 34 -3.63 15.38 -9.06
CA SER A 34 -4.55 15.87 -8.03
C SER A 34 -5.44 14.77 -7.48
N ILE A 35 -5.82 13.79 -8.32
CA ILE A 35 -6.62 12.65 -7.88
C ILE A 35 -5.86 11.82 -6.87
N SER A 36 -4.55 11.62 -7.11
CA SER A 36 -3.68 10.90 -6.19
C SER A 36 -3.54 11.62 -4.86
N SER A 37 -3.36 12.94 -4.89
CA SER A 37 -3.26 13.74 -3.67
C SER A 37 -4.56 13.73 -2.87
N MET A 38 -5.71 13.77 -3.54
CA MET A 38 -7.01 13.67 -2.89
C MET A 38 -7.21 12.32 -2.21
N ALA A 39 -6.82 11.24 -2.88
CA ALA A 39 -6.93 9.89 -2.33
C ALA A 39 -6.07 9.75 -1.08
N LEU A 40 -4.83 10.23 -1.15
CA LEU A 40 -3.90 10.18 -0.01
C LEU A 40 -4.43 11.00 1.17
N ASN A 41 -4.88 12.22 0.93
CA ASN A 41 -5.43 13.08 1.98
C ASN A 41 -6.66 12.47 2.63
N ARG A 42 -7.54 11.88 1.83
CA ARG A 42 -8.75 11.23 2.33
C ARG A 42 -8.41 10.06 3.24
N LEU A 43 -7.43 9.24 2.82
CA LEU A 43 -6.97 8.10 3.60
C LEU A 43 -6.35 8.57 4.92
N GLU A 44 -5.46 9.57 4.86
CA GLU A 44 -4.77 10.07 6.04
C GLU A 44 -5.72 10.70 7.06
N ARG A 45 -6.74 11.41 6.59
CA ARG A 45 -7.70 12.05 7.49
C ARG A 45 -8.55 11.05 8.27
N SER A 46 -8.81 9.89 7.68
CA SER A 46 -9.63 8.85 8.32
C SER A 46 -8.80 7.87 9.13
N TRP A 47 -7.48 7.91 8.99
CA TRP A 47 -6.58 6.89 9.54
C TRP A 47 -6.61 6.88 11.06
N ASN A 48 -6.87 5.70 11.63
CA ASN A 48 -6.82 5.49 13.08
C ASN A 48 -5.77 4.40 13.38
N PRO A 49 -4.58 4.79 13.89
CA PRO A 49 -3.51 3.83 14.14
C PRO A 49 -3.89 2.73 15.13
N GLN A 50 -4.80 3.00 16.04
CA GLN A 50 -5.22 2.01 17.04
C GLN A 50 -6.03 0.88 16.40
N GLU A 51 -6.76 1.18 15.33
CA GLU A 51 -7.54 0.18 14.61
C GLU A 51 -6.69 -0.67 13.67
N LEU A 52 -5.49 -0.19 13.32
CA LEU A 52 -4.61 -0.82 12.34
C LEU A 52 -3.25 -1.18 12.95
N GLU A 53 -3.23 -1.46 14.24
CA GLU A 53 -2.01 -1.82 14.93
C GLU A 53 -1.42 -3.10 14.33
N GLY A 54 -0.12 -3.05 13.99
CA GLY A 54 0.56 -4.15 13.34
C GLY A 54 0.62 -4.07 11.82
N LEU A 55 -0.12 -3.12 11.20
CA LEU A 55 -0.03 -2.90 9.76
C LEU A 55 1.15 -1.97 9.46
N LYS A 56 2.12 -2.45 8.70
CA LYS A 56 3.19 -1.61 8.17
C LYS A 56 2.73 -0.92 6.90
N ILE A 57 3.07 0.36 6.77
CA ILE A 57 2.62 1.16 5.64
C ILE A 57 3.82 1.74 4.89
N TYR A 58 3.88 1.43 3.59
CA TYR A 58 4.94 1.90 2.69
C TYR A 58 4.37 2.89 1.69
N TYR A 59 5.14 3.94 1.44
CA TYR A 59 4.79 5.01 0.52
C TYR A 59 5.75 5.01 -0.66
N LEU A 60 5.23 4.96 -1.87
CA LEU A 60 6.03 5.04 -3.08
C LEU A 60 5.68 6.30 -3.87
N ASP A 61 6.68 7.16 -4.08
CA ASP A 61 6.58 8.23 -5.05
C ASP A 61 6.87 7.63 -6.43
N LEU A 62 5.83 7.27 -7.15
CA LEU A 62 6.00 6.54 -8.40
C LEU A 62 6.59 7.38 -9.53
N ILE A 63 6.53 8.70 -9.42
CA ILE A 63 7.17 9.58 -10.40
C ILE A 63 8.69 9.48 -10.27
N GLN A 64 9.19 9.58 -9.05
CA GLN A 64 10.63 9.51 -8.77
C GLN A 64 11.17 8.08 -8.88
N TYR A 65 10.39 7.09 -8.48
CA TYR A 65 10.83 5.70 -8.40
C TYR A 65 10.02 4.78 -9.31
N ARG A 66 9.87 5.16 -10.58
CA ARG A 66 9.09 4.41 -11.55
C ARG A 66 9.55 2.94 -11.70
N PRO A 67 10.86 2.63 -11.69
CA PRO A 67 11.29 1.23 -11.77
C PRO A 67 10.75 0.37 -10.63
N ILE A 68 10.65 0.93 -9.42
CA ILE A 68 10.10 0.21 -8.27
C ILE A 68 8.60 -0.02 -8.47
N SER A 69 7.88 0.98 -8.97
CA SER A 69 6.46 0.86 -9.27
C SER A 69 6.20 -0.26 -10.28
N ASN A 70 7.02 -0.34 -11.33
CA ASN A 70 6.93 -1.39 -12.34
C ASN A 70 7.23 -2.76 -11.72
N ARG A 71 8.21 -2.82 -10.82
CA ARG A 71 8.59 -4.06 -10.16
C ARG A 71 7.50 -4.57 -9.23
N ILE A 72 6.78 -3.68 -8.55
CA ILE A 72 5.62 -4.05 -7.73
C ILE A 72 4.57 -4.77 -8.58
N ALA A 73 4.27 -4.24 -9.76
CA ALA A 73 3.31 -4.85 -10.67
C ALA A 73 3.73 -6.28 -11.06
N GLU A 74 5.02 -6.48 -11.32
CA GLU A 74 5.55 -7.80 -11.67
C GLU A 74 5.55 -8.76 -10.48
N VAL A 75 6.10 -8.33 -9.34
CA VAL A 75 6.29 -9.20 -8.16
C VAL A 75 4.96 -9.63 -7.58
N PHE A 76 3.99 -8.73 -7.50
CA PHE A 76 2.70 -9.02 -6.86
C PHE A 76 1.58 -9.28 -7.88
N GLN A 77 1.90 -9.26 -9.17
CA GLN A 77 0.97 -9.58 -10.27
C GLN A 77 -0.31 -8.73 -10.20
N VAL A 78 -0.09 -7.42 -10.04
CA VAL A 78 -1.17 -6.43 -10.01
C VAL A 78 -0.89 -5.38 -11.08
N ASP A 79 -1.81 -5.19 -12.01
CA ASP A 79 -1.66 -4.19 -13.06
C ASP A 79 -1.45 -2.81 -12.46
N HIS A 80 -0.53 -2.07 -13.05
CA HIS A 80 -0.21 -0.73 -12.56
C HIS A 80 -1.40 0.22 -12.71
N GLU A 81 -1.71 0.92 -11.63
CA GLU A 81 -2.67 2.02 -11.59
C GLU A 81 -2.08 3.13 -10.73
N SER A 82 -2.61 4.35 -10.84
CA SER A 82 -2.14 5.49 -10.05
C SER A 82 -3.28 6.47 -9.79
N PRO A 83 -3.61 6.78 -8.54
CA PRO A 83 -3.06 6.20 -7.31
C PRO A 83 -3.53 4.76 -7.13
N GLN A 84 -2.72 3.98 -6.43
CA GLN A 84 -3.05 2.58 -6.18
C GLN A 84 -2.62 2.17 -4.78
N ILE A 85 -3.44 1.33 -4.15
CA ILE A 85 -3.15 0.76 -2.86
C ILE A 85 -3.12 -0.77 -3.00
N LEU A 86 -2.14 -1.41 -2.35
CA LEU A 86 -2.06 -2.87 -2.28
C LEU A 86 -1.90 -3.27 -0.82
N ILE A 87 -2.52 -4.40 -0.47
CA ILE A 87 -2.27 -5.04 0.83
C ILE A 87 -1.64 -6.40 0.53
N ILE A 88 -0.47 -6.61 1.10
CA ILE A 88 0.34 -7.81 0.88
C ILE A 88 0.25 -8.68 2.12
N SER A 89 -0.06 -9.95 1.93
CA SER A 89 -0.10 -10.95 3.00
C SER A 89 0.33 -12.29 2.43
N ASP A 90 1.14 -13.02 3.18
CA ASP A 90 1.69 -14.32 2.75
C ASP A 90 2.39 -14.22 1.39
N GLY A 91 3.11 -13.13 1.17
CA GLY A 91 3.93 -12.92 -0.02
C GLY A 91 3.19 -12.53 -1.29
N LYS A 92 1.90 -12.22 -1.19
CA LYS A 92 1.08 -11.90 -2.38
C LYS A 92 0.10 -10.77 -2.08
N SER A 93 -0.37 -10.12 -3.15
CA SER A 93 -1.42 -9.11 -3.03
C SER A 93 -2.75 -9.80 -2.74
N VAL A 94 -3.33 -9.52 -1.58
CA VAL A 94 -4.64 -10.05 -1.18
C VAL A 94 -5.75 -9.04 -1.44
N TYR A 95 -5.38 -7.78 -1.70
CA TYR A 95 -6.30 -6.70 -2.00
C TYR A 95 -5.56 -5.61 -2.76
N ASN A 96 -6.21 -5.04 -3.75
CA ASN A 96 -5.74 -3.81 -4.38
C ASN A 96 -6.94 -2.99 -4.82
N ASN A 97 -6.76 -1.67 -4.89
CA ASN A 97 -7.77 -0.77 -5.41
C ASN A 97 -7.08 0.51 -5.86
N SER A 98 -7.77 1.32 -6.63
CA SER A 98 -7.18 2.51 -7.22
C SER A 98 -8.20 3.65 -7.29
N HIS A 99 -7.70 4.87 -7.51
CA HIS A 99 -8.50 6.05 -7.74
C HIS A 99 -9.54 6.28 -6.63
N MET A 100 -10.81 6.38 -7.00
CA MET A 100 -11.89 6.64 -6.05
C MET A 100 -12.23 5.44 -5.16
N GLY A 101 -11.72 4.26 -5.49
CA GLY A 101 -11.93 3.06 -4.68
C GLY A 101 -11.03 2.97 -3.45
N ILE A 102 -10.03 3.85 -3.32
CA ILE A 102 -9.15 3.86 -2.15
C ILE A 102 -9.90 4.47 -0.97
N SER A 103 -10.11 3.67 0.08
CA SER A 103 -10.81 4.15 1.27
C SER A 103 -10.27 3.48 2.54
N TYR A 104 -10.28 4.23 3.62
CA TYR A 104 -9.90 3.73 4.93
C TYR A 104 -10.76 2.55 5.37
N HIS A 105 -12.08 2.65 5.14
CA HIS A 105 -13.01 1.61 5.52
C HIS A 105 -12.63 0.26 4.92
N GLU A 106 -12.25 0.25 3.64
CA GLU A 106 -11.84 -0.99 2.96
C GLU A 106 -10.50 -1.50 3.47
N VAL A 107 -9.54 -0.61 3.72
CA VAL A 107 -8.26 -0.99 4.30
C VAL A 107 -8.45 -1.68 5.64
N LYS A 108 -9.29 -1.08 6.50
CA LYS A 108 -9.59 -1.64 7.82
C LYS A 108 -10.25 -3.01 7.69
N ARG A 109 -11.24 -3.13 6.81
CA ARG A 109 -11.98 -4.38 6.60
C ARG A 109 -11.03 -5.50 6.17
N ILE A 110 -10.17 -5.23 5.21
CA ILE A 110 -9.23 -6.23 4.70
C ILE A 110 -8.19 -6.57 5.76
N PHE A 111 -7.64 -5.55 6.44
CA PHE A 111 -6.66 -5.79 7.50
C PHE A 111 -7.22 -6.72 8.58
N GLU A 112 -8.43 -6.44 9.04
CA GLU A 112 -9.07 -7.25 10.09
C GLU A 112 -9.30 -8.69 9.63
N SER A 113 -9.58 -8.92 8.35
CA SER A 113 -9.83 -10.25 7.82
C SER A 113 -8.55 -11.12 7.75
N PHE A 114 -7.36 -10.49 7.73
CA PHE A 114 -6.09 -11.22 7.65
C PHE A 114 -5.31 -11.21 8.96
N MET A 115 -5.86 -10.64 10.03
CA MET A 115 -5.25 -10.69 11.35
C MET A 115 -5.81 -11.87 12.13
N PRO A 116 -4.98 -12.54 12.95
CA PRO A 116 -5.47 -13.59 13.84
C PRO A 116 -6.51 -13.03 14.81
N ALA A 117 -7.52 -13.80 15.07
CA ALA A 117 -8.57 -13.41 16.02
C ALA A 117 -8.01 -13.34 17.44
#